data_980c6ceac0d1f1592b5c44e705066990
#
_entry.id   980c6ceac0d1f1592b5c44e705066990
#
_cell.length_a   1.000
_cell.length_b   1.000
_cell.length_c   1.000
_cell.angle_alpha   90.00
_cell.angle_beta   90.00
_cell.angle_gamma   90.00
#
_symmetry.space_group_name_H-M   'P 1'
#
loop_
_entity.id
_entity.type
_entity.pdbx_description
1 polymer ?
#
loop_
_entity_poly.entity_id
_entity_poly.type
_entity_poly.pdbx_seq_one_letter_code
_entity_poly.pdbx_strand_id
1 'polypeptide(L)'
;MDLNILIVEGNIKEDSEFFIKAAGASAAENLKNLILKIEPSSNIEIINPDNDKETTNALNKMSKYHGIVFTGGAMRINDMSDVIKKHINFASSCFVHKNKILAICWGLQVCSTAAGGKVNPGKNGAHIGIAS
;
A
#
# COMPACT_ATOMS: atom_id res chain seq x y z
N MET A 1 -3.99 17.14 -17.68
CA MET A 1 -4.33 15.71 -17.77
C MET A 1 -4.68 15.19 -16.39
N ASP A 2 -5.84 14.60 -16.25
CA ASP A 2 -6.25 14.04 -14.97
C ASP A 2 -5.47 12.76 -14.67
N LEU A 3 -4.88 12.68 -13.49
CA LEU A 3 -4.16 11.49 -13.06
C LEU A 3 -5.10 10.49 -12.42
N ASN A 4 -5.00 9.23 -12.83
CA ASN A 4 -5.68 8.12 -12.19
C ASN A 4 -4.67 7.39 -11.29
N ILE A 5 -4.88 7.44 -9.99
CA ILE A 5 -3.97 6.88 -9.00
C ILE A 5 -4.70 5.84 -8.16
N LEU A 6 -4.09 4.67 -8.05
CA LEU A 6 -4.52 3.63 -7.12
C LEU A 6 -3.71 3.71 -5.84
N ILE A 7 -4.38 3.79 -4.71
CA ILE A 7 -3.73 3.69 -3.39
C ILE A 7 -4.10 2.34 -2.78
N VAL A 8 -3.08 1.59 -2.40
CA VAL A 8 -3.21 0.28 -1.78
C VAL A 8 -3.00 0.45 -0.27
N GLU A 9 -4.06 0.28 0.51
CA GLU A 9 -4.02 0.40 1.97
C GLU A 9 -3.16 -0.69 2.58
N GLY A 10 -2.16 -0.30 3.37
CA GLY A 10 -1.23 -1.23 4.01
C GLY A 10 -1.76 -1.91 5.26
N ASN A 11 -2.84 -1.40 5.86
CA ASN A 11 -3.43 -1.96 7.07
C ASN A 11 -4.63 -2.84 6.75
N ILE A 12 -4.83 -3.88 7.55
CA ILE A 12 -6.11 -4.61 7.58
C ILE A 12 -7.19 -3.71 8.20
N LYS A 13 -8.45 -4.12 8.06
CA LYS A 13 -9.59 -3.31 8.49
C LYS A 13 -9.52 -2.91 9.96
N GLU A 14 -9.17 -3.85 10.83
CA GLU A 14 -9.07 -3.61 12.29
C GLU A 14 -7.99 -2.56 12.61
N ASP A 15 -6.84 -2.66 11.98
CA ASP A 15 -5.74 -1.70 12.15
C ASP A 15 -6.13 -0.33 11.58
N SER A 16 -6.82 -0.30 10.45
CA SER A 16 -7.33 0.95 9.87
C SER A 16 -8.33 1.64 10.79
N GLU A 17 -9.22 0.89 11.44
CA GLU A 17 -10.16 1.45 12.42
C GLU A 17 -9.43 2.10 13.61
N PHE A 18 -8.36 1.47 14.08
CA PHE A 18 -7.50 2.05 15.12
C PHE A 18 -6.87 3.36 14.65
N PHE A 19 -6.31 3.38 13.44
CA PHE A 19 -5.73 4.60 12.86
C PHE A 19 -6.75 5.72 12.69
N ILE A 20 -7.97 5.41 12.27
CA ILE A 20 -9.04 6.39 12.13
C ILE A 20 -9.37 7.03 13.48
N LYS A 21 -9.44 6.23 14.55
CA LYS A 21 -9.68 6.73 15.90
C LYS A 21 -8.55 7.62 16.40
N ALA A 22 -7.30 7.27 16.11
CA ALA A 22 -6.13 7.99 16.60
C ALA A 22 -5.78 9.23 15.75
N ALA A 23 -5.93 9.16 14.45
CA ALA A 23 -5.45 10.16 13.49
C ALA A 23 -6.56 10.77 12.62
N GLY A 24 -7.81 10.37 12.80
CA GLY A 24 -8.96 10.89 12.05
C GLY A 24 -9.20 10.26 10.68
N ALA A 25 -8.22 9.51 10.13
CA ALA A 25 -8.34 8.86 8.82
C ALA A 25 -7.37 7.69 8.71
N SER A 26 -7.64 6.76 7.77
CA SER A 26 -6.71 5.68 7.44
C SER A 26 -5.45 6.21 6.76
N ALA A 27 -4.42 5.37 6.66
CA ALA A 27 -3.19 5.73 5.95
C ALA A 27 -3.47 6.11 4.49
N ALA A 28 -4.31 5.34 3.81
CA ALA A 28 -4.68 5.62 2.42
C ALA A 28 -5.50 6.91 2.28
N GLU A 29 -6.45 7.17 3.17
CA GLU A 29 -7.24 8.41 3.16
C GLU A 29 -6.37 9.66 3.41
N ASN A 30 -5.42 9.58 4.34
CA ASN A 30 -4.48 10.67 4.58
C ASN A 30 -3.65 10.97 3.33
N LEU A 31 -3.16 9.92 2.65
CA LEU A 31 -2.39 10.08 1.43
C LEU A 31 -3.25 10.64 0.29
N LYS A 32 -4.48 10.15 0.13
CA LYS A 32 -5.44 10.70 -0.83
C LYS A 32 -5.64 12.20 -0.63
N ASN A 33 -5.86 12.63 0.61
CA ASN A 33 -6.07 14.03 0.93
C ASN A 33 -4.82 14.87 0.60
N LEU A 34 -3.63 14.33 0.84
CA LEU A 34 -2.38 14.99 0.49
C LEU A 34 -2.23 15.14 -1.04
N ILE A 35 -2.48 14.09 -1.80
CA ILE A 35 -2.40 14.12 -3.26
C ILE A 35 -3.40 15.14 -3.82
N LEU A 36 -4.63 15.17 -3.31
CA LEU A 36 -5.64 16.11 -3.78
C LEU A 36 -5.33 17.57 -3.46
N LYS A 37 -4.52 17.83 -2.44
CA LYS A 37 -4.00 19.19 -2.18
C LYS A 37 -2.97 19.63 -3.23
N ILE A 38 -2.19 18.67 -3.75
CA ILE A 38 -1.14 18.94 -4.74
C ILE A 38 -1.73 18.98 -6.14
N GLU A 39 -2.58 18.02 -6.47
CA GLU A 39 -3.22 17.87 -7.77
C GLU A 39 -4.72 17.59 -7.60
N PRO A 40 -5.53 18.65 -7.46
CA PRO A 40 -6.97 18.50 -7.17
C PRO A 40 -7.79 17.76 -8.24
N SER A 41 -7.29 17.71 -9.47
CA SER A 41 -7.97 17.00 -10.57
C SER A 41 -7.70 15.49 -10.61
N SER A 42 -6.91 14.98 -9.68
CA SER A 42 -6.61 13.54 -9.65
C SER A 42 -7.84 12.71 -9.32
N ASN A 43 -7.97 11.58 -10.02
CA ASN A 43 -8.95 10.53 -9.68
C ASN A 43 -8.24 9.48 -8.84
N ILE A 44 -8.67 9.31 -7.59
CA ILE A 44 -8.01 8.43 -6.64
C ILE A 44 -8.95 7.33 -6.22
N GLU A 45 -8.49 6.09 -6.38
CA GLU A 45 -9.16 4.89 -5.90
C GLU A 45 -8.33 4.26 -4.78
N ILE A 46 -9.01 3.81 -3.73
CA ILE A 46 -8.38 3.13 -2.58
C ILE A 46 -8.89 1.70 -2.55
N ILE A 47 -7.98 0.75 -2.39
CA ILE A 47 -8.32 -0.67 -2.19
C ILE A 47 -7.59 -1.25 -1.00
N ASN A 48 -8.19 -2.31 -0.44
CA ASN A 48 -7.57 -3.18 0.55
C ASN A 48 -7.20 -4.52 -0.10
N PRO A 49 -5.93 -4.95 -0.09
CA PRO A 49 -5.52 -6.21 -0.70
C PRO A 49 -6.14 -7.47 -0.08
N ASP A 50 -6.64 -7.37 1.15
CA ASP A 50 -7.39 -8.44 1.81
C ASP A 50 -8.83 -8.58 1.31
N ASN A 51 -9.32 -7.64 0.51
CA ASN A 51 -10.62 -7.71 -0.14
C ASN A 51 -10.46 -8.19 -1.59
N ASP A 52 -10.79 -9.46 -1.84
CA ASP A 52 -10.60 -10.09 -3.14
C ASP A 52 -11.40 -9.42 -4.27
N LYS A 53 -12.58 -8.88 -3.96
CA LYS A 53 -13.39 -8.16 -4.94
C LYS A 53 -12.74 -6.86 -5.37
N GLU A 54 -12.22 -6.09 -4.42
CA GLU A 54 -11.52 -4.83 -4.71
C GLU A 54 -10.25 -5.08 -5.52
N THR A 55 -9.45 -6.10 -5.16
CA THR A 55 -8.24 -6.45 -5.91
C THR A 55 -8.55 -6.92 -7.32
N THR A 56 -9.55 -7.75 -7.50
CA THR A 56 -9.99 -8.20 -8.83
C THR A 56 -10.42 -7.03 -9.69
N ASN A 57 -11.24 -6.13 -9.16
CA ASN A 57 -11.69 -4.95 -9.90
C ASN A 57 -10.51 -4.05 -10.30
N ALA A 58 -9.56 -3.84 -9.40
CA ALA A 58 -8.38 -3.02 -9.70
C ALA A 58 -7.50 -3.67 -10.78
N LEU A 59 -7.27 -4.98 -10.70
CA LEU A 59 -6.49 -5.70 -11.71
C LEU A 59 -7.13 -5.63 -13.10
N ASN A 60 -8.46 -5.67 -13.18
CA ASN A 60 -9.16 -5.57 -14.45
C ASN A 60 -9.03 -4.20 -15.14
N LYS A 61 -8.70 -3.17 -14.40
CA LYS A 61 -8.50 -1.80 -14.95
C LYS A 61 -7.10 -1.25 -14.69
N MET A 62 -6.14 -2.14 -14.49
CA MET A 62 -4.77 -1.76 -14.15
C MET A 62 -4.13 -0.83 -15.18
N SER A 63 -4.43 -1.00 -16.45
CA SER A 63 -3.93 -0.14 -17.53
C SER A 63 -4.43 1.31 -17.47
N LYS A 64 -5.49 1.58 -16.71
CA LYS A 64 -6.05 2.92 -16.56
C LYS A 64 -5.31 3.76 -15.51
N TYR A 65 -4.58 3.11 -14.59
CA TYR A 65 -3.85 3.84 -13.55
C TYR A 65 -2.52 4.38 -14.10
N HIS A 66 -2.25 5.64 -13.82
CA HIS A 66 -0.99 6.28 -14.11
C HIS A 66 0.09 5.95 -13.06
N GLY A 67 -0.35 5.65 -11.85
CA GLY A 67 0.54 5.27 -10.76
C GLY A 67 -0.19 4.49 -9.67
N ILE A 68 0.58 3.72 -8.91
CA ILE A 68 0.10 2.93 -7.78
C ILE A 68 0.94 3.27 -6.56
N VAL A 69 0.31 3.52 -5.44
CA VAL A 69 1.00 3.80 -4.17
C VAL A 69 0.63 2.75 -3.15
N PHE A 70 1.63 2.06 -2.60
CA PHE A 70 1.48 1.15 -1.47
C PHE A 70 1.81 1.91 -0.19
N THR A 71 0.84 2.03 0.73
CA THR A 71 1.03 2.81 1.95
C THR A 71 1.79 2.02 3.02
N GLY A 72 2.21 2.73 4.06
CA GLY A 72 2.66 2.11 5.30
C GLY A 72 1.55 1.33 6.01
N GLY A 73 1.92 0.49 6.95
CA GLY A 73 1.01 -0.34 7.72
C GLY A 73 1.68 -0.93 8.95
N ALA A 74 0.86 -1.55 9.80
CA ALA A 74 1.29 -2.07 11.10
C ALA A 74 1.71 -3.54 11.08
N MET A 75 1.45 -4.27 9.99
CA MET A 75 1.77 -5.69 9.91
C MET A 75 3.27 -5.96 9.86
N ARG A 76 3.64 -7.18 10.19
CA ARG A 76 5.03 -7.66 10.13
C ARG A 76 5.16 -8.67 9.01
N ILE A 77 6.01 -8.39 8.03
CA ILE A 77 6.16 -9.24 6.82
C ILE A 77 6.58 -10.67 7.16
N ASN A 78 7.39 -10.85 8.21
CA ASN A 78 7.89 -12.17 8.61
C ASN A 78 6.84 -13.08 9.24
N ASP A 79 5.68 -12.55 9.63
CA ASP A 79 4.58 -13.37 10.15
C ASP A 79 3.92 -14.20 9.06
N MET A 80 4.05 -13.80 7.80
CA MET A 80 3.58 -14.52 6.61
C MET A 80 2.16 -15.09 6.74
N SER A 81 1.25 -14.33 7.37
CA SER A 81 -0.17 -14.68 7.46
C SER A 81 -0.85 -14.70 6.09
N ASP A 82 -2.03 -15.28 6.00
CA ASP A 82 -2.78 -15.33 4.73
C ASP A 82 -3.09 -13.92 4.18
N VAL A 83 -3.35 -12.96 5.06
CA VAL A 83 -3.55 -11.56 4.68
C VAL A 83 -2.28 -10.97 4.07
N ILE A 84 -1.12 -11.21 4.70
CA ILE A 84 0.17 -10.74 4.19
C ILE A 84 0.46 -11.34 2.81
N LYS A 85 0.17 -12.62 2.61
CA LYS A 85 0.31 -13.28 1.31
C LYS A 85 -0.58 -12.64 0.25
N LYS A 86 -1.80 -12.23 0.59
CA LYS A 86 -2.69 -11.48 -0.32
C LYS A 86 -2.08 -10.15 -0.75
N HIS A 87 -1.47 -9.41 0.18
CA HIS A 87 -0.76 -8.17 -0.12
C HIS A 87 0.41 -8.41 -1.09
N ILE A 88 1.23 -9.42 -0.82
CA ILE A 88 2.36 -9.79 -1.67
C ILE A 88 1.89 -10.23 -3.07
N ASN A 89 0.86 -11.06 -3.13
CA ASN A 89 0.30 -11.53 -4.41
C ASN A 89 -0.26 -10.40 -5.25
N PHE A 90 -0.94 -9.44 -4.63
CA PHE A 90 -1.43 -8.26 -5.33
C PHE A 90 -0.28 -7.41 -5.90
N ALA A 91 0.76 -7.19 -5.12
CA ALA A 91 1.95 -6.46 -5.59
C ALA A 91 2.62 -7.17 -6.77
N SER A 92 2.76 -8.51 -6.70
CA SER A 92 3.29 -9.30 -7.81
C SER A 92 2.46 -9.13 -9.08
N SER A 93 1.14 -9.11 -8.96
CA SER A 93 0.23 -8.89 -10.08
C SER A 93 0.38 -7.50 -10.68
N CYS A 94 0.63 -6.49 -9.85
CA CYS A 94 0.87 -5.11 -10.31
C CYS A 94 2.14 -5.01 -11.17
N PHE A 95 3.20 -5.75 -10.84
CA PHE A 95 4.46 -5.71 -11.60
C PHE A 95 4.31 -6.18 -13.04
N VAL A 96 3.40 -7.12 -13.30
CA VAL A 96 3.12 -7.63 -14.66
C VAL A 96 2.68 -6.51 -15.59
N HIS A 97 1.97 -5.53 -15.07
CA HIS A 97 1.39 -4.42 -15.86
C HIS A 97 2.34 -3.25 -16.07
N LYS A 98 3.56 -3.31 -15.53
CA LYS A 98 4.60 -2.28 -15.68
C LYS A 98 4.15 -0.87 -15.26
N ASN A 99 3.27 -0.77 -14.28
CA ASN A 99 2.85 0.51 -13.74
C ASN A 99 3.96 1.17 -12.92
N LYS A 100 3.89 2.49 -12.81
CA LYS A 100 4.77 3.22 -11.89
C LYS A 100 4.29 2.99 -10.47
N ILE A 101 5.18 2.51 -9.60
CA ILE A 101 4.85 2.14 -8.23
C ILE A 101 5.69 2.95 -7.26
N LEU A 102 5.03 3.56 -6.28
CA LEU A 102 5.65 4.14 -5.09
C LEU A 102 5.28 3.26 -3.91
N ALA A 103 6.29 2.78 -3.19
CA ALA A 103 6.10 1.91 -2.04
C ALA A 103 6.68 2.55 -0.78
N ILE A 104 5.87 2.67 0.26
CA ILE A 104 6.22 3.40 1.50
C ILE A 104 6.19 2.42 2.68
N CYS A 105 7.28 2.35 3.44
CA CYS A 105 7.39 1.58 4.70
C CYS A 105 6.92 0.12 4.54
N TRP A 106 5.78 -0.27 5.11
CA TRP A 106 5.18 -1.59 4.91
C TRP A 106 5.02 -1.92 3.41
N GLY A 107 4.54 -0.96 2.63
CA GLY A 107 4.41 -1.12 1.18
C GLY A 107 5.74 -1.46 0.50
N LEU A 108 6.85 -0.87 0.96
CA LEU A 108 8.18 -1.21 0.45
C LEU A 108 8.56 -2.65 0.79
N GLN A 109 8.26 -3.11 1.99
CA GLN A 109 8.51 -4.50 2.39
C GLN A 109 7.73 -5.49 1.53
N VAL A 110 6.44 -5.21 1.30
CA VAL A 110 5.56 -6.01 0.44
C VAL A 110 6.09 -6.06 -1.00
N CYS A 111 6.37 -4.92 -1.59
CA CYS A 111 6.85 -4.83 -2.97
C CYS A 111 8.23 -5.48 -3.14
N SER A 112 9.13 -5.29 -2.18
CA SER A 112 10.45 -5.92 -2.21
C SER A 112 10.35 -7.44 -2.15
N THR A 113 9.48 -7.96 -1.28
CA THR A 113 9.23 -9.40 -1.16
C THR A 113 8.60 -9.94 -2.45
N ALA A 114 7.64 -9.25 -3.02
CA ALA A 114 6.99 -9.63 -4.27
C ALA A 114 7.97 -9.65 -5.46
N ALA A 115 8.99 -8.81 -5.42
CA ALA A 115 10.05 -8.77 -6.43
C ALA A 115 11.17 -9.81 -6.21
N GLY A 116 11.05 -10.67 -5.20
CA GLY A 116 12.03 -11.72 -4.90
C GLY A 116 13.08 -11.33 -3.86
N GLY A 117 12.96 -10.16 -3.25
CA GLY A 117 13.83 -9.72 -2.17
C GLY A 117 13.50 -10.37 -0.83
N LYS A 118 14.33 -10.09 0.16
CA LYS A 118 14.14 -10.54 1.54
C LYS A 118 14.09 -9.35 2.47
N VAL A 119 13.18 -9.41 3.44
CA VAL A 119 13.09 -8.45 4.55
C VAL A 119 13.48 -9.16 5.82
N ASN A 120 14.54 -8.71 6.46
CA ASN A 120 15.06 -9.31 7.69
C ASN A 120 14.95 -8.31 8.85
N PRO A 121 14.75 -8.78 10.10
CA PRO A 121 14.83 -7.91 11.27
C PRO A 121 16.21 -7.24 11.35
N GLY A 122 16.24 -5.96 11.72
CA GLY A 122 17.48 -5.23 11.96
C GLY A 122 18.21 -5.79 13.17
N LYS A 123 19.55 -5.69 13.20
CA LYS A 123 20.38 -6.18 14.31
C LYS A 123 19.99 -5.57 15.66
N ASN A 124 19.53 -4.34 15.67
CA ASN A 124 19.18 -3.57 16.86
C ASN A 124 17.66 -3.44 17.07
N GLY A 125 16.85 -4.25 16.37
CA GLY A 125 15.39 -4.19 16.46
C GLY A 125 14.78 -3.01 15.70
N ALA A 126 13.61 -2.55 16.13
CA ALA A 126 12.90 -1.45 15.49
C ALA A 126 13.61 -0.11 15.71
N HIS A 127 13.66 0.71 14.67
CA HIS A 127 14.15 2.08 14.73
C HIS A 127 12.97 3.03 14.95
N ILE A 128 12.98 3.77 16.04
CA ILE A 128 11.96 4.76 16.37
C ILE A 128 12.65 6.10 16.62
N GLY A 129 12.15 7.16 15.98
CA GLY A 129 12.70 8.50 16.11
C GLY A 129 13.54 8.90 14.88
N ILE A 130 14.52 9.77 15.12
CA ILE A 130 15.38 10.30 14.06
C ILE A 130 16.68 9.49 14.03
N ALA A 131 16.98 8.90 12.86
CA ALA A 131 18.25 8.21 12.62
C ALA A 131 19.29 9.20 12.06
N SER A 132 20.49 9.15 12.59
CA SER A 132 21.63 9.94 12.12
C SER A 132 22.67 9.07 11.41
#